data_9291181ef26644d18d26e2369ecb0cff
#
_entry.id   9291181ef26644d18d26e2369ecb0cff
#
_cell.length_a   1.000
_cell.length_b   1.000
_cell.length_c   1.000
_cell.angle_alpha   90.00
_cell.angle_beta   90.00
_cell.angle_gamma   90.00
#
_symmetry.space_group_name_H-M   'P 1'
#
loop_
_entity.id
_entity.type
_entity.pdbx_description
1 polymer ?
#
loop_
_entity_poly.entity_id
_entity_poly.type
_entity_poly.pdbx_seq_one_letter_code
_entity_poly.pdbx_strand_id
1 'polypeptide(L)'
;GIAADVTEILYDNGCNLEDTSMTLLAGEFTLILLFTGASPEVGAPLAKACRGLEQEKGISAFIRPLEPKEATPPSGFFTRALHVEGQDHAGIVYKVSRFLADNRINIVNLKSTVKASPESGTAMYFMDIAVQIPDGTAMDPVEKGLAAVADNLNVDIVISDT
;
A
#
# COMPACT_ATOMS: atom_id res chain seq x y z
N GLY A 1 19.35 -9.86 11.26
CA GLY A 1 18.54 -8.69 10.85
C GLY A 1 17.07 -9.03 10.91
N ILE A 2 16.19 -8.02 11.05
CA ILE A 2 14.75 -8.19 11.35
C ILE A 2 14.06 -9.18 10.41
N ALA A 3 14.29 -9.05 9.11
CA ALA A 3 13.68 -9.98 8.13
C ALA A 3 14.13 -11.44 8.34
N ALA A 4 15.41 -11.66 8.65
CA ALA A 4 15.92 -12.99 8.92
C ALA A 4 15.30 -13.57 10.20
N ASP A 5 15.21 -12.78 11.27
CA ASP A 5 14.65 -13.21 12.55
C ASP A 5 13.17 -13.62 12.41
N VAL A 6 12.39 -12.84 11.64
CA VAL A 6 10.97 -13.14 11.39
C VAL A 6 10.80 -14.37 10.50
N THR A 7 11.58 -14.48 9.44
CA THR A 7 11.48 -15.63 8.53
C THR A 7 11.99 -16.93 9.15
N GLU A 8 12.98 -16.86 10.05
CA GLU A 8 13.43 -18.00 10.85
C GLU A 8 12.30 -18.57 11.71
N ILE A 9 11.53 -17.70 12.40
CA ILE A 9 10.36 -18.11 13.18
C ILE A 9 9.34 -18.85 12.30
N LEU A 10 9.07 -18.35 11.10
CA LEU A 10 8.14 -19.01 10.18
C LEU A 10 8.68 -20.37 9.73
N TYR A 11 9.96 -20.43 9.38
CA TYR A 11 10.63 -21.66 8.97
C TYR A 11 10.61 -22.72 10.06
N ASP A 12 10.96 -22.36 11.30
CA ASP A 12 11.00 -23.28 12.45
C ASP A 12 9.61 -23.82 12.81
N ASN A 13 8.55 -23.07 12.48
CA ASN A 13 7.17 -23.51 12.67
C ASN A 13 6.56 -24.20 11.43
N GLY A 14 7.37 -24.57 10.44
CA GLY A 14 6.93 -25.30 9.25
C GLY A 14 6.03 -24.47 8.32
N CYS A 15 6.17 -23.15 8.33
CA CYS A 15 5.42 -22.28 7.44
C CYS A 15 6.15 -22.11 6.11
N ASN A 16 5.37 -21.98 5.04
CA ASN A 16 5.87 -21.66 3.71
C ASN A 16 5.46 -20.26 3.32
N LEU A 17 6.44 -19.42 2.93
CA LEU A 17 6.21 -18.07 2.45
C LEU A 17 5.65 -18.10 1.03
N GLU A 18 4.59 -17.31 0.79
CA GLU A 18 3.94 -17.17 -0.51
C GLU A 18 4.20 -15.79 -1.11
N ASP A 19 4.10 -14.73 -0.30
CA ASP A 19 4.32 -13.36 -0.76
C ASP A 19 4.95 -12.53 0.35
N THR A 20 5.73 -11.53 -0.04
CA THR A 20 6.47 -10.68 0.89
C THR A 20 6.57 -9.26 0.37
N SER A 21 6.23 -8.30 1.21
CA SER A 21 6.47 -6.89 0.95
C SER A 21 7.23 -6.26 2.11
N MET A 22 8.28 -5.54 1.81
CA MET A 22 9.13 -4.87 2.79
C MET A 22 9.33 -3.40 2.41
N THR A 23 9.21 -2.53 3.37
CA THR A 23 9.44 -1.09 3.17
C THR A 23 10.25 -0.52 4.33
N LEU A 24 11.20 0.34 3.99
CA LEU A 24 11.91 1.20 4.93
C LEU A 24 11.47 2.65 4.66
N LEU A 25 10.84 3.28 5.65
CA LEU A 25 10.37 4.66 5.54
C LEU A 25 10.83 5.47 6.75
N ALA A 26 11.60 6.53 6.52
CA ALA A 26 12.12 7.40 7.57
C ALA A 26 12.84 6.67 8.72
N GLY A 27 13.51 5.56 8.41
CA GLY A 27 14.16 4.71 9.41
C GLY A 27 13.29 3.63 10.02
N GLU A 28 11.98 3.69 9.82
CA GLU A 28 11.03 2.69 10.28
C GLU A 28 10.90 1.54 9.27
N PHE A 29 10.89 0.34 9.78
CA PHE A 29 10.83 -0.90 9.00
C PHE A 29 9.42 -1.50 9.05
N THR A 30 8.88 -1.87 7.89
CA THR A 30 7.62 -2.60 7.80
C THR A 30 7.80 -3.83 6.92
N LEU A 31 7.32 -4.97 7.40
CA LEU A 31 7.35 -6.24 6.70
C LEU A 31 5.96 -6.87 6.74
N ILE A 32 5.39 -7.15 5.58
CA ILE A 32 4.14 -7.87 5.43
C ILE A 32 4.46 -9.21 4.75
N LEU A 33 4.02 -10.29 5.36
CA LEU A 33 4.26 -11.65 4.90
C LEU A 33 2.93 -12.39 4.72
N LEU A 34 2.77 -13.01 3.57
CA LEU A 34 1.72 -14.01 3.33
C LEU A 34 2.37 -15.40 3.40
N PHE A 35 1.81 -16.29 4.19
CA PHE A 35 2.35 -17.62 4.37
C PHE A 35 1.26 -18.65 4.65
N THR A 36 1.54 -19.91 4.32
CA THR A 36 0.73 -21.06 4.72
C THR A 36 1.43 -21.79 5.87
N GLY A 37 0.67 -22.20 6.86
CA GLY A 37 1.16 -23.03 7.95
C GLY A 37 0.98 -24.51 7.66
N ALA A 38 1.85 -25.36 8.23
CA ALA A 38 1.78 -26.81 8.08
C ALA A 38 0.51 -27.43 8.72
N SER A 39 -0.09 -26.72 9.69
CA SER A 39 -1.33 -27.15 10.34
C SER A 39 -2.14 -25.93 10.83
N PRO A 40 -3.46 -26.10 11.08
CA PRO A 40 -4.28 -25.04 11.66
C PRO A 40 -3.82 -24.57 13.06
N GLU A 41 -3.05 -25.41 13.75
CA GLU A 41 -2.60 -25.16 15.13
C GLU A 41 -1.35 -24.27 15.21
N VAL A 42 -0.72 -23.95 14.07
CA VAL A 42 0.51 -23.14 14.02
C VAL A 42 0.32 -21.71 14.55
N GLY A 43 -0.90 -21.22 14.62
CA GLY A 43 -1.20 -19.87 15.07
C GLY A 43 -0.77 -19.55 16.50
N ALA A 44 -0.93 -20.49 17.44
CA ALA A 44 -0.56 -20.28 18.83
C ALA A 44 0.96 -20.20 19.07
N PRO A 45 1.80 -21.12 18.54
CA PRO A 45 3.26 -20.97 18.58
C PRO A 45 3.75 -19.66 17.94
N LEU A 46 3.23 -19.30 16.77
CA LEU A 46 3.61 -18.07 16.07
C LEU A 46 3.23 -16.81 16.86
N ALA A 47 2.04 -16.77 17.46
CA ALA A 47 1.63 -15.66 18.31
C ALA A 47 2.53 -15.51 19.55
N LYS A 48 3.03 -16.64 20.11
CA LYS A 48 4.02 -16.60 21.17
C LYS A 48 5.37 -16.05 20.69
N ALA A 49 5.82 -16.48 19.52
CA ALA A 49 7.07 -16.00 18.93
C ALA A 49 7.01 -14.50 18.59
N CYS A 50 5.87 -14.00 18.10
CA CYS A 50 5.66 -12.57 17.88
C CYS A 50 5.81 -11.76 19.18
N ARG A 51 5.25 -12.24 20.29
CA ARG A 51 5.44 -11.59 21.62
C ARG A 51 6.90 -11.62 22.06
N GLY A 52 7.64 -12.67 21.74
CA GLY A 52 9.08 -12.75 22.00
C GLY A 52 9.86 -11.69 21.22
N LEU A 53 9.57 -11.51 19.94
CA LEU A 53 10.17 -10.45 19.12
C LEU A 53 9.95 -9.05 19.71
N GLU A 54 8.76 -8.79 20.23
CA GLU A 54 8.45 -7.50 20.84
C GLU A 54 9.25 -7.28 22.14
N GLN A 55 9.32 -8.29 22.98
CA GLN A 55 10.01 -8.20 24.28
C GLN A 55 11.54 -8.13 24.14
N GLU A 56 12.11 -8.91 23.22
CA GLU A 56 13.56 -9.06 23.08
C GLU A 56 14.17 -8.04 22.12
N LYS A 57 13.43 -7.65 21.08
CA LYS A 57 13.96 -6.83 19.96
C LYS A 57 13.16 -5.55 19.70
N GLY A 58 12.06 -5.31 20.42
CA GLY A 58 11.19 -4.16 20.21
C GLY A 58 10.46 -4.19 18.87
N ILE A 59 10.29 -5.39 18.27
CA ILE A 59 9.61 -5.56 16.97
C ILE A 59 8.17 -5.94 17.24
N SER A 60 7.24 -5.03 16.99
CA SER A 60 5.81 -5.32 17.05
C SER A 60 5.40 -6.18 15.86
N ALA A 61 4.94 -7.39 16.11
CA ALA A 61 4.46 -8.31 15.10
C ALA A 61 3.12 -8.92 15.51
N PHE A 62 2.21 -9.08 14.57
CA PHE A 62 0.92 -9.73 14.79
C PHE A 62 0.57 -10.61 13.60
N ILE A 63 -0.22 -11.66 13.87
CA ILE A 63 -0.66 -12.63 12.87
C ILE A 63 -2.16 -12.60 12.80
N ARG A 64 -2.68 -12.63 11.58
CA ARG A 64 -4.10 -12.73 11.31
C ARG A 64 -4.36 -13.89 10.36
N PRO A 65 -5.22 -14.86 10.72
CA PRO A 65 -5.70 -15.85 9.77
C PRO A 65 -6.42 -15.15 8.62
N LEU A 66 -6.16 -15.60 7.40
CA LEU A 66 -6.91 -15.20 6.23
C LEU A 66 -7.80 -16.36 5.82
N GLU A 67 -9.06 -16.08 5.53
CA GLU A 67 -9.89 -17.06 4.85
C GLU A 67 -9.35 -17.25 3.44
N PRO A 68 -9.28 -18.51 2.95
CA PRO A 68 -8.91 -18.76 1.58
C PRO A 68 -9.87 -17.98 0.68
N LYS A 69 -9.41 -16.88 0.10
CA LYS A 69 -10.14 -16.31 -1.02
C LYS A 69 -10.01 -17.32 -2.14
N GLU A 70 -11.12 -17.82 -2.65
CA GLU A 70 -11.11 -18.51 -3.93
C GLU A 70 -10.27 -17.65 -4.88
N ALA A 71 -9.23 -18.25 -5.45
CA ALA A 71 -8.33 -17.59 -6.39
C ALA A 71 -9.09 -17.38 -7.71
N THR A 72 -10.16 -16.62 -7.65
CA THR A 72 -10.75 -16.03 -8.84
C THR A 72 -9.82 -14.89 -9.19
N PRO A 73 -9.08 -14.96 -10.30
CA PRO A 73 -8.32 -13.81 -10.73
C PRO A 73 -9.29 -12.64 -10.77
N PRO A 74 -8.92 -11.48 -10.25
CA PRO A 74 -9.80 -10.34 -10.30
C PRO A 74 -10.02 -9.99 -11.78
N SER A 75 -11.08 -10.58 -12.34
CA SER A 75 -11.58 -10.28 -13.66
C SER A 75 -12.48 -9.06 -13.53
N GLY A 76 -12.37 -8.14 -14.44
CA GLY A 76 -13.27 -7.01 -14.52
C GLY A 76 -12.66 -5.68 -14.09
N PHE A 77 -11.34 -5.48 -14.21
CA PHE A 77 -10.71 -4.17 -14.07
C PHE A 77 -9.40 -4.06 -14.87
N PHE A 78 -9.07 -2.84 -15.20
CA PHE A 78 -7.79 -2.47 -15.80
C PHE A 78 -7.00 -1.57 -14.85
N THR A 79 -5.68 -1.56 -15.00
CA THR A 79 -4.78 -0.75 -14.17
C THR A 79 -4.44 0.56 -14.84
N ARG A 80 -4.26 1.60 -14.01
CA ARG A 80 -3.77 2.92 -14.40
C ARG A 80 -2.80 3.43 -13.36
N ALA A 81 -1.94 4.36 -13.77
CA ALA A 81 -1.09 5.12 -12.87
C ALA A 81 -1.61 6.56 -12.78
N LEU A 82 -1.73 7.09 -11.56
CA LEU A 82 -1.94 8.50 -11.31
C LEU A 82 -0.67 9.11 -10.76
N HIS A 83 -0.30 10.25 -11.31
CA HIS A 83 0.77 11.09 -10.80
C HIS A 83 0.19 12.41 -10.32
N VAL A 84 0.52 12.78 -9.08
CA VAL A 84 0.07 14.04 -8.46
C VAL A 84 1.30 14.85 -8.09
N GLU A 85 1.33 16.11 -8.52
CA GLU A 85 2.43 17.02 -8.23
C GLU A 85 1.90 18.41 -7.89
N GLY A 86 2.46 19.06 -6.88
CA GLY A 86 2.10 20.41 -6.49
C GLY A 86 2.80 20.89 -5.23
N GLN A 87 2.45 22.07 -4.77
CA GLN A 87 2.94 22.55 -3.50
C GLN A 87 2.41 21.68 -2.35
N ASP A 88 3.29 21.35 -1.39
CA ASP A 88 2.89 20.52 -0.25
C ASP A 88 1.92 21.24 0.67
N HIS A 89 0.79 20.62 0.92
CA HIS A 89 -0.20 21.05 1.90
C HIS A 89 -1.09 19.90 2.38
N ALA A 90 -1.77 20.11 3.50
CA ALA A 90 -2.65 19.11 4.08
C ALA A 90 -3.85 18.78 3.16
N GLY A 91 -4.19 17.50 3.09
CA GLY A 91 -5.41 17.01 2.45
C GLY A 91 -5.26 16.46 1.04
N ILE A 92 -4.08 16.53 0.40
CA ILE A 92 -3.86 15.98 -0.95
C ILE A 92 -4.22 14.50 -0.98
N VAL A 93 -3.60 13.68 -0.15
CA VAL A 93 -3.86 12.23 -0.10
C VAL A 93 -5.33 11.96 0.18
N TYR A 94 -5.90 12.65 1.17
CA TYR A 94 -7.30 12.43 1.57
C TYR A 94 -8.28 12.69 0.43
N LYS A 95 -8.19 13.86 -0.22
CA LYS A 95 -9.15 14.24 -1.27
C LYS A 95 -9.02 13.36 -2.51
N VAL A 96 -7.79 13.03 -2.92
CA VAL A 96 -7.56 12.12 -4.05
C VAL A 96 -8.07 10.73 -3.73
N SER A 97 -7.71 10.16 -2.58
CA SER A 97 -8.16 8.83 -2.18
C SER A 97 -9.68 8.76 -1.99
N ARG A 98 -10.29 9.83 -1.46
CA ARG A 98 -11.74 9.91 -1.30
C ARG A 98 -12.45 9.91 -2.66
N PHE A 99 -11.98 10.70 -3.60
CA PHE A 99 -12.51 10.71 -4.97
C PHE A 99 -12.41 9.33 -5.62
N LEU A 100 -11.26 8.66 -5.50
CA LEU A 100 -11.09 7.31 -6.04
C LEU A 100 -12.08 6.31 -5.42
N ALA A 101 -12.24 6.35 -4.09
CA ALA A 101 -13.17 5.49 -3.38
C ALA A 101 -14.63 5.74 -3.78
N ASP A 102 -15.04 6.99 -3.92
CA ASP A 102 -16.39 7.36 -4.33
C ASP A 102 -16.72 6.89 -5.77
N ASN A 103 -15.71 6.76 -6.61
CA ASN A 103 -15.80 6.22 -7.97
C ASN A 103 -15.53 4.71 -8.06
N ARG A 104 -15.43 3.99 -6.92
CA ARG A 104 -15.15 2.54 -6.83
C ARG A 104 -13.81 2.14 -7.46
N ILE A 105 -12.87 3.06 -7.51
CA ILE A 105 -11.50 2.84 -8.01
C ILE A 105 -10.65 2.40 -6.82
N ASN A 106 -10.04 1.22 -6.95
CA ASN A 106 -9.22 0.64 -5.89
C ASN A 106 -7.77 1.12 -6.00
N ILE A 107 -7.19 1.53 -4.87
CA ILE A 107 -5.76 1.84 -4.78
C ILE A 107 -5.00 0.56 -4.49
N VAL A 108 -4.07 0.19 -5.37
CA VAL A 108 -3.20 -0.99 -5.21
C VAL A 108 -1.89 -0.60 -4.52
N ASN A 109 -1.34 0.54 -4.90
CA ASN A 109 -0.11 1.07 -4.33
C ASN A 109 -0.17 2.59 -4.30
N LEU A 110 0.38 3.19 -3.26
CA LEU A 110 0.52 4.63 -3.12
C LEU A 110 1.89 4.93 -2.52
N LYS A 111 2.64 5.76 -3.22
CA LYS A 111 3.93 6.27 -2.73
C LYS A 111 3.95 7.78 -2.87
N SER A 112 4.32 8.47 -1.80
CA SER A 112 4.46 9.92 -1.84
C SER A 112 5.77 10.39 -1.22
N THR A 113 6.23 11.55 -1.64
CA THR A 113 7.43 12.18 -1.13
C THR A 113 7.31 13.70 -1.19
N VAL A 114 7.95 14.38 -0.25
CA VAL A 114 8.12 15.83 -0.26
C VAL A 114 9.57 16.14 -0.59
N LYS A 115 9.78 17.05 -1.53
CA LYS A 115 11.12 17.53 -1.90
C LYS A 115 11.13 19.05 -1.96
N ALA A 116 12.22 19.67 -1.53
CA ALA A 116 12.39 21.09 -1.75
C ALA A 116 12.64 21.37 -3.24
N SER A 117 11.92 22.36 -3.80
CA SER A 117 12.20 22.85 -5.15
C SER A 117 13.61 23.44 -5.21
N PRO A 118 14.46 23.04 -6.17
CA PRO A 118 15.80 23.57 -6.30
C PRO A 118 15.85 25.07 -6.52
N GLU A 119 14.84 25.63 -7.16
CA GLU A 119 14.78 27.05 -7.56
C GLU A 119 14.25 27.95 -6.44
N SER A 120 13.21 27.53 -5.73
CA SER A 120 12.50 28.38 -4.76
C SER A 120 12.67 27.93 -3.31
N GLY A 121 13.15 26.70 -3.07
CA GLY A 121 13.17 26.06 -1.75
C GLY A 121 11.77 25.68 -1.24
N THR A 122 10.71 25.90 -2.04
CA THR A 122 9.33 25.53 -1.69
C THR A 122 9.20 24.03 -1.58
N ALA A 123 8.48 23.55 -0.56
CA ALA A 123 8.17 22.13 -0.42
C ALA A 123 7.19 21.70 -1.53
N MET A 124 7.63 20.79 -2.38
CA MET A 124 6.83 20.20 -3.44
C MET A 124 6.45 18.77 -3.05
N TYR A 125 5.21 18.45 -3.23
CA TYR A 125 4.63 17.14 -2.99
C TYR A 125 4.51 16.35 -4.30
N PHE A 126 4.94 15.10 -4.26
CA PHE A 126 4.84 14.16 -5.37
C PHE A 126 4.16 12.88 -4.86
N MET A 127 3.19 12.38 -5.61
CA MET A 127 2.51 11.14 -5.25
C MET A 127 2.23 10.31 -6.50
N ASP A 128 2.66 9.05 -6.46
CA ASP A 128 2.41 8.05 -7.46
C ASP A 128 1.42 7.02 -6.90
N ILE A 129 0.34 6.79 -7.62
CA ILE A 129 -0.71 5.86 -7.22
C ILE A 129 -0.97 4.86 -8.35
N ALA A 130 -0.86 3.58 -8.07
CA ALA A 130 -1.36 2.52 -8.94
C ALA A 130 -2.80 2.20 -8.55
N VAL A 131 -3.71 2.23 -9.52
CA VAL A 131 -5.14 2.01 -9.30
C VAL A 131 -5.69 0.90 -10.19
N GLN A 132 -6.75 0.25 -9.71
CA GLN A 132 -7.57 -0.67 -10.45
C GLN A 132 -8.94 -0.04 -10.68
N ILE A 133 -9.33 0.08 -11.93
CA ILE A 133 -10.57 0.69 -12.38
C ILE A 133 -11.48 -0.42 -12.91
N PRO A 134 -12.74 -0.55 -12.43
CA PRO A 134 -13.65 -1.57 -12.93
C PRO A 134 -13.87 -1.45 -14.45
N ASP A 135 -13.92 -2.59 -15.13
CA ASP A 135 -14.26 -2.63 -16.55
C ASP A 135 -15.64 -1.98 -16.79
N GLY A 136 -15.75 -1.25 -17.90
CA GLY A 136 -16.97 -0.52 -18.20
C GLY A 136 -17.12 0.83 -17.48
N THR A 137 -16.14 1.22 -16.65
CA THR A 137 -16.10 2.57 -16.10
C THR A 137 -15.90 3.59 -17.21
N ALA A 138 -16.80 4.56 -17.31
CA ALA A 138 -16.61 5.69 -18.24
C ALA A 138 -15.48 6.58 -17.77
N MET A 139 -14.41 6.68 -18.56
CA MET A 139 -13.19 7.43 -18.16
C MET A 139 -13.40 8.94 -18.18
N ASP A 140 -14.18 9.48 -19.12
CA ASP A 140 -14.44 10.93 -19.22
C ASP A 140 -14.93 11.56 -17.91
N PRO A 141 -15.92 11.00 -17.19
CA PRO A 141 -16.31 11.51 -15.87
C PRO A 141 -15.22 11.40 -14.82
N VAL A 142 -14.42 10.34 -14.84
CA VAL A 142 -13.31 10.14 -13.91
C VAL A 142 -12.23 11.20 -14.13
N GLU A 143 -11.82 11.41 -15.36
CA GLU A 143 -10.82 12.42 -15.73
C GLU A 143 -11.29 13.84 -15.40
N LYS A 144 -12.54 14.18 -15.70
CA LYS A 144 -13.14 15.47 -15.32
C LYS A 144 -13.21 15.65 -13.81
N GLY A 145 -13.55 14.59 -13.09
CA GLY A 145 -13.59 14.62 -11.63
C GLY A 145 -12.21 14.78 -11.02
N LEU A 146 -11.19 14.09 -11.55
CA LEU A 146 -9.80 14.27 -11.13
C LEU A 146 -9.30 15.69 -11.41
N ALA A 147 -9.65 16.27 -12.56
CA ALA A 147 -9.32 17.66 -12.88
C ALA A 147 -9.95 18.63 -11.86
N ALA A 148 -11.21 18.42 -11.47
CA ALA A 148 -11.86 19.23 -10.43
C ALA A 148 -11.20 19.07 -9.05
N VAL A 149 -10.73 17.88 -8.70
CA VAL A 149 -9.96 17.64 -7.48
C VAL A 149 -8.60 18.35 -7.54
N ALA A 150 -7.92 18.29 -8.70
CA ALA A 150 -6.66 18.96 -8.95
C ALA A 150 -6.80 20.49 -8.78
N ASP A 151 -7.81 21.10 -9.41
CA ASP A 151 -8.10 22.53 -9.27
C ASP A 151 -8.37 22.93 -7.83
N ASN A 152 -9.18 22.13 -7.10
CA ASN A 152 -9.50 22.42 -5.70
C ASN A 152 -8.28 22.32 -4.77
N LEU A 153 -7.31 21.47 -5.11
CA LEU A 153 -6.08 21.26 -4.37
C LEU A 153 -4.93 22.15 -4.87
N ASN A 154 -5.11 22.82 -6.00
CA ASN A 154 -4.03 23.54 -6.69
C ASN A 154 -2.79 22.65 -6.92
N VAL A 155 -3.03 21.47 -7.46
CA VAL A 155 -2.02 20.48 -7.86
C VAL A 155 -2.29 20.01 -9.29
N ASP A 156 -1.31 19.40 -9.92
CA ASP A 156 -1.48 18.70 -11.19
C ASP A 156 -1.76 17.22 -10.91
N ILE A 157 -2.76 16.65 -11.60
CA ILE A 157 -3.08 15.22 -11.56
C ILE A 157 -3.10 14.70 -12.99
N VAL A 158 -2.22 13.74 -13.27
CA VAL A 158 -2.13 13.06 -14.57
C VAL A 158 -2.47 11.58 -14.39
N ILE A 159 -3.35 11.06 -15.24
CA ILE A 159 -3.65 9.62 -15.32
C ILE A 159 -3.05 9.08 -16.62
N SER A 160 -2.38 7.93 -16.53
CA SER A 160 -1.69 7.31 -17.64
C SER A 160 -1.87 5.80 -17.68
N ASP A 161 -1.62 5.19 -18.80
CA ASP A 161 -1.49 3.75 -18.91
C ASP A 161 -0.28 3.25 -18.10
N THR A 162 -0.40 2.06 -17.54
CA THR A 162 0.66 1.42 -16.74
C THR A 162 1.64 0.69 -17.64
#